data_560b177728d8887f2d14d1d50366e922
#
_entry.id   560b177728d8887f2d14d1d50366e922
#
_cell.length_a   1.000
_cell.length_b   1.000
_cell.length_c   1.000
_cell.angle_alpha   90.00
_cell.angle_beta   90.00
_cell.angle_gamma   90.00
#
_symmetry.space_group_name_H-M   'P 1'
#
loop_
_entity.id
_entity.type
_entity.pdbx_description
1 polymer ?
#
loop_
_entity_poly.entity_id
_entity_poly.type
_entity_poly.pdbx_seq_one_letter_code
_entity_poly.pdbx_strand_id
1 'polypeptide(L)'
;MPGHVYIMASREHGTLYTGVTSDLYRRVQEHREGEIAGFTQRYDVKHLVWHRFYHEIEDAIADEKRIKRWRRKWKLGLIEAQNPEWLDLFEVISR
;
A
#
# COMPACT_ATOMS: atom_id res chain seq x y z
N MET A 1 6.03 5.24 18.31
CA MET A 1 6.39 4.22 17.31
C MET A 1 5.87 4.65 15.95
N PRO A 2 6.73 4.72 14.94
CA PRO A 2 6.29 5.13 13.61
C PRO A 2 5.55 4.03 12.86
N GLY A 3 4.86 4.44 11.78
CA GLY A 3 4.15 3.51 10.93
C GLY A 3 4.01 4.05 9.53
N HIS A 4 3.53 3.19 8.62
CA HIS A 4 3.24 3.54 7.23
C HIS A 4 1.85 3.07 6.86
N VAL A 5 1.13 3.88 6.09
CA VAL A 5 0.00 3.43 5.31
C VAL A 5 0.51 3.17 3.90
N TYR A 6 0.04 2.11 3.28
CA TYR A 6 0.48 1.74 1.94
C TYR A 6 -0.69 1.21 1.12
N ILE A 7 -0.54 1.30 -0.20
CA ILE A 7 -1.49 0.71 -1.14
C ILE A 7 -0.70 -0.19 -2.09
N MET A 8 -1.15 -1.43 -2.19
CA MET A 8 -0.64 -2.41 -3.16
C MET A 8 -1.64 -2.54 -4.31
N ALA A 9 -1.15 -2.88 -5.48
CA ALA A 9 -1.98 -3.10 -6.66
C ALA A 9 -1.54 -4.36 -7.40
N SER A 10 -2.49 -4.99 -8.10
CA SER A 10 -2.17 -6.12 -8.99
C SER A 10 -1.52 -5.63 -10.28
N ARG A 11 -1.89 -4.46 -10.73
CA ARG A 11 -1.39 -3.77 -11.92
C ARG A 11 -1.94 -2.35 -11.94
N GLU A 12 -1.53 -1.55 -12.92
CA GLU A 12 -2.11 -0.22 -13.12
C GLU A 12 -3.63 -0.32 -13.23
N HIS A 13 -4.34 0.46 -12.42
CA HIS A 13 -5.80 0.47 -12.35
C HIS A 13 -6.42 -0.89 -12.01
N GLY A 14 -5.62 -1.81 -11.46
CA GLY A 14 -6.08 -3.14 -11.06
C GLY A 14 -6.68 -3.18 -9.66
N THR A 15 -6.66 -4.38 -9.07
CA THR A 15 -7.14 -4.59 -7.70
C THR A 15 -6.23 -3.88 -6.71
N LEU A 16 -6.82 -3.17 -5.74
CA LEU A 16 -6.10 -2.41 -4.72
C LEU A 16 -6.25 -3.04 -3.35
N TYR A 17 -5.20 -2.93 -2.54
CA TYR A 17 -5.21 -3.31 -1.14
C TYR A 17 -4.58 -2.18 -0.32
N THR A 18 -5.29 -1.69 0.69
CA THR A 18 -4.78 -0.66 1.60
C THR A 18 -4.42 -1.30 2.93
N GLY A 19 -3.24 -1.03 3.43
CA GLY A 19 -2.78 -1.59 4.69
C GLY A 19 -1.98 -0.60 5.53
N VAL A 20 -1.67 -1.00 6.75
CA VAL A 20 -0.84 -0.25 7.68
C VAL A 20 0.19 -1.19 8.29
N THR A 21 1.41 -0.70 8.50
CA THR A 21 2.48 -1.51 9.06
C THR A 21 3.50 -0.65 9.80
N SER A 22 4.20 -1.25 10.75
CA SER A 22 5.35 -0.63 11.39
C SER A 22 6.66 -0.89 10.62
N ASP A 23 6.63 -1.78 9.63
CA ASP A 23 7.80 -2.15 8.83
C ASP A 23 7.39 -2.32 7.37
N LEU A 24 7.49 -1.23 6.61
CA LEU A 24 7.00 -1.19 5.24
C LEU A 24 7.72 -2.18 4.32
N TYR A 25 9.06 -2.21 4.38
CA TYR A 25 9.84 -3.09 3.52
C TYR A 25 9.46 -4.56 3.73
N ARG A 26 9.44 -4.98 4.98
CA ARG A 26 9.11 -6.37 5.34
C ARG A 26 7.70 -6.73 4.90
N ARG A 27 6.74 -5.86 5.15
CA ARG A 27 5.35 -6.15 4.80
C ARG A 27 5.12 -6.23 3.30
N VAL A 28 5.74 -5.33 2.53
CA VAL A 28 5.63 -5.37 1.07
C VAL A 28 6.30 -6.63 0.53
N GLN A 29 7.45 -7.02 1.10
CA GLN A 29 8.13 -8.25 0.71
C GLN A 29 7.25 -9.48 0.95
N GLU A 30 6.55 -9.52 2.10
CA GLU A 30 5.62 -10.61 2.41
C GLU A 30 4.48 -10.70 1.39
N HIS A 31 3.93 -9.56 0.97
CA HIS A 31 2.93 -9.52 -0.09
C HIS A 31 3.47 -10.06 -1.42
N ARG A 32 4.67 -9.62 -1.80
CA ARG A 32 5.30 -10.02 -3.06
C ARG A 32 5.58 -11.52 -3.10
N GLU A 33 5.94 -12.10 -1.98
CA GLU A 33 6.26 -13.54 -1.88
C GLU A 33 5.02 -14.41 -1.64
N GLY A 34 3.84 -13.78 -1.51
CA GLY A 34 2.60 -14.52 -1.28
C GLY A 34 2.49 -15.11 0.12
N GLU A 35 3.26 -14.61 1.08
CA GLU A 35 3.25 -15.10 2.45
C GLU A 35 2.04 -14.66 3.25
N ILE A 36 1.35 -13.62 2.80
CA ILE A 36 0.13 -13.13 3.44
C ILE A 36 -1.05 -13.77 2.75
N ALA A 37 -1.72 -14.68 3.48
CA ALA A 37 -2.91 -15.37 2.97
C ALA A 37 -4.07 -14.39 2.80
N GLY A 38 -5.04 -14.75 1.97
CA GLY A 38 -6.28 -14.03 1.79
C GLY A 38 -6.30 -13.15 0.56
N PHE A 39 -6.78 -11.92 0.71
CA PHE A 39 -7.10 -11.05 -0.42
C PHE A 39 -5.91 -10.80 -1.37
N THR A 40 -4.75 -10.41 -0.83
CA THR A 40 -3.61 -10.03 -1.68
C THR A 40 -3.02 -11.23 -2.42
N GLN A 41 -3.00 -12.40 -1.77
CA GLN A 41 -2.55 -13.64 -2.40
C GLN A 41 -3.51 -14.07 -3.50
N ARG A 42 -4.81 -14.03 -3.21
CA ARG A 42 -5.85 -14.46 -4.15
C ARG A 42 -5.89 -13.62 -5.42
N TYR A 43 -5.68 -12.31 -5.31
CA TYR A 43 -5.77 -11.39 -6.45
C TYR A 43 -4.42 -10.96 -7.01
N ASP A 44 -3.34 -11.59 -6.55
CA ASP A 44 -1.97 -11.34 -7.02
C ASP A 44 -1.57 -9.86 -6.88
N VAL A 45 -1.88 -9.27 -5.72
CA VAL A 45 -1.63 -7.86 -5.43
C VAL A 45 -0.21 -7.72 -4.88
N LYS A 46 0.76 -7.45 -5.75
CA LYS A 46 2.19 -7.50 -5.43
C LYS A 46 2.98 -6.22 -5.67
N HIS A 47 2.37 -5.21 -6.30
CA HIS A 47 3.07 -3.96 -6.62
C HIS A 47 2.77 -2.91 -5.57
N LEU A 48 3.80 -2.31 -4.99
CA LEU A 48 3.64 -1.17 -4.09
C LEU A 48 3.47 0.09 -4.95
N VAL A 49 2.30 0.73 -4.86
CA VAL A 49 2.00 1.88 -5.72
C VAL A 49 1.87 3.20 -4.96
N TRP A 50 1.77 3.14 -3.64
CA TRP A 50 1.66 4.34 -2.80
C TRP A 50 2.04 4.01 -1.36
N HIS A 51 2.68 4.97 -0.65
CA HIS A 51 2.94 4.85 0.79
C HIS A 51 3.10 6.23 1.41
N ARG A 52 2.85 6.30 2.72
CA ARG A 52 3.03 7.52 3.51
C ARG A 52 3.54 7.15 4.90
N PHE A 53 4.56 7.88 5.38
CA PHE A 53 5.13 7.73 6.70
C PHE A 53 4.34 8.54 7.73
N TYR A 54 4.22 7.99 8.95
CA TYR A 54 3.64 8.67 10.12
C TYR A 54 4.57 8.49 11.30
N HIS A 55 4.78 9.57 12.07
CA HIS A 55 5.62 9.49 13.27
C HIS A 55 5.00 8.59 14.34
N GLU A 56 3.67 8.58 14.43
CA GLU A 56 2.93 7.72 15.36
C GLU A 56 2.04 6.74 14.61
N ILE A 57 2.18 5.45 14.93
CA ILE A 57 1.42 4.40 14.24
C ILE A 57 -0.09 4.55 14.44
N GLU A 58 -0.52 5.14 15.57
CA GLU A 58 -1.93 5.41 15.82
C GLU A 58 -2.54 6.28 14.73
N ASP A 59 -1.79 7.29 14.28
CA ASP A 59 -2.22 8.18 13.20
C ASP A 59 -2.27 7.42 11.87
N ALA A 60 -1.32 6.54 11.65
CA ALA A 60 -1.31 5.68 10.46
C ALA A 60 -2.54 4.77 10.43
N ILE A 61 -2.87 4.14 11.58
CA ILE A 61 -4.03 3.26 11.69
C ILE A 61 -5.32 4.03 11.42
N ALA A 62 -5.47 5.22 11.97
CA ALA A 62 -6.65 6.06 11.75
C ALA A 62 -6.79 6.43 10.27
N ASP A 63 -5.70 6.79 9.63
CA ASP A 63 -5.71 7.21 8.23
C ASP A 63 -5.95 6.02 7.29
N GLU A 64 -5.40 4.85 7.61
CA GLU A 64 -5.66 3.63 6.86
C GLU A 64 -7.14 3.30 6.86
N LYS A 65 -7.79 3.35 8.02
CA LYS A 65 -9.23 3.10 8.12
C LYS A 65 -10.04 4.09 7.30
N ARG A 66 -9.64 5.37 7.30
CA ARG A 66 -10.28 6.42 6.53
C ARG A 66 -10.14 6.16 5.03
N ILE A 67 -8.94 5.87 4.56
CA ILE A 67 -8.64 5.62 3.15
C ILE A 67 -9.36 4.37 2.66
N LYS A 68 -9.44 3.32 3.47
CA LYS A 68 -10.18 2.10 3.10
C LYS A 68 -11.63 2.37 2.74
N ARG A 69 -12.24 3.39 3.34
CA ARG A 69 -13.65 3.76 3.10
C ARG A 69 -13.83 4.67 1.90
N TRP A 70 -12.75 5.18 1.33
CA TRP A 70 -12.84 6.06 0.17
C TRP A 70 -13.37 5.32 -1.05
N ARG A 71 -14.06 6.06 -1.92
CA ARG A 71 -14.41 5.58 -3.25
C ARG A 71 -13.12 5.25 -4.01
N ARG A 72 -13.19 4.27 -4.90
CA ARG A 72 -12.04 3.87 -5.71
C ARG A 72 -11.41 5.07 -6.45
N LYS A 73 -12.23 5.96 -6.99
CA LYS A 73 -11.75 7.16 -7.70
C LYS A 73 -10.80 7.99 -6.84
N TRP A 74 -11.09 8.13 -5.54
CA TRP A 74 -10.25 8.90 -4.63
C TRP A 74 -8.94 8.17 -4.32
N LYS A 75 -8.97 6.85 -4.22
CA LYS A 75 -7.75 6.06 -4.04
C LYS A 75 -6.86 6.15 -5.27
N LEU A 76 -7.42 6.10 -6.46
CA LEU A 76 -6.67 6.28 -7.70
C LEU A 76 -6.02 7.66 -7.76
N GLY A 77 -6.76 8.70 -7.37
CA GLY A 77 -6.21 10.06 -7.31
C GLY A 77 -5.05 10.18 -6.33
N LEU A 78 -5.19 9.56 -5.15
CA LEU A 78 -4.13 9.55 -4.14
C LEU A 78 -2.86 8.89 -4.68
N ILE A 79 -2.99 7.75 -5.34
CA ILE A 79 -1.88 7.03 -5.94
C ILE A 79 -1.20 7.90 -7.00
N GLU A 80 -1.98 8.45 -7.92
CA GLU A 80 -1.45 9.18 -9.08
C GLU A 80 -0.83 10.52 -8.72
N ALA A 81 -1.22 11.12 -7.59
CA ALA A 81 -0.58 12.32 -7.08
C ALA A 81 0.87 12.07 -6.66
N GLN A 82 1.18 10.88 -6.16
CA GLN A 82 2.54 10.49 -5.76
C GLN A 82 3.27 9.74 -6.88
N ASN A 83 2.53 8.91 -7.62
CA ASN A 83 3.09 7.93 -8.54
C ASN A 83 2.25 7.89 -9.83
N PRO A 84 2.34 8.93 -10.67
CA PRO A 84 1.47 9.04 -11.86
C PRO A 84 1.66 7.91 -12.87
N GLU A 85 2.80 7.26 -12.88
CA GLU A 85 3.10 6.17 -13.82
C GLU A 85 2.83 4.79 -13.24
N TRP A 86 2.35 4.70 -12.01
CA TRP A 86 2.07 3.41 -11.35
C TRP A 86 3.28 2.49 -11.28
N LEU A 87 4.46 3.06 -11.04
CA LEU A 87 5.68 2.27 -10.88
C LEU A 87 5.59 1.43 -9.61
N ASP A 88 6.29 0.29 -9.60
CA ASP A 88 6.43 -0.49 -8.38
C ASP A 88 7.46 0.19 -7.49
N LEU A 89 7.01 0.85 -6.43
CA LEU A 89 7.85 1.63 -5.53
C LEU A 89 8.71 0.76 -4.61
N PHE A 90 8.59 -0.57 -4.67
CA PHE A 90 9.41 -1.46 -3.87
C PHE A 90 10.90 -1.21 -4.11
N GLU A 91 11.29 -0.96 -5.35
CA GLU A 91 12.66 -0.64 -5.71
C GLU A 91 13.17 0.61 -4.97
N VAL A 92 12.28 1.57 -4.75
CA VAL A 92 12.63 2.82 -4.06
C VAL A 92 12.84 2.59 -2.56
N ILE A 93 11.93 1.86 -1.92
CA ILE A 93 12.02 1.63 -0.47
C ILE A 93 13.08 0.59 -0.09
N SER A 94 13.56 -0.19 -1.03
CA SER A 94 14.55 -1.23 -0.77
C SER A 94 16.00 -0.75 -0.91
N ARG A 95 16.20 0.50 -1.30
CA ARG A 95 17.54 1.09 -1.46
C ARG A 95 18.21 1.44 -0.13
#